data_7c32177dcfa491caaf20c2f805a1df21
#
_entry.id   7c32177dcfa491caaf20c2f805a1df21
#
_cell.length_a   1.000
_cell.length_b   1.000
_cell.length_c   1.000
_cell.angle_alpha   90.00
_cell.angle_beta   90.00
_cell.angle_gamma   90.00
#
_symmetry.space_group_name_H-M   'P 1'
#
loop_
_entity.id
_entity.type
_entity.pdbx_description
1 polymer ?
#
loop_
_entity_poly.entity_id
_entity_poly.type
_entity_poly.pdbx_seq_one_letter_code
_entity_poly.pdbx_strand_id
1 'polypeptide(L)'
;VRWWPVAAIGTGCVVVVVVLAAVLPMTAARRRLRPLANIARLTRLPEYAKVARLRSLSTIVTLVVLTVMFGAATWTAARPTAADEEFAATPAEDIMLCVGQPLADRATVELLDYFAQQTGSAPQSQRIGLTSINRRLVPLTRDHQYAVSRFGEYARAPRLQSASFAPAVPYTDYATSVEDVLALCIAGFPNFEQRGTHRRSVVYLGPSDLRVAGEQRAALFTGSAVRELAERAGVQFNVIDTAPSPKSGSLLALTEQTGGRYLAPGSVPDALDGIRAHHGSARNGAIAKADATDAPVVPLAIALFAATVLSVALMGLRR
;
A
#
# COMPACT_ATOMS: atom_id res chain seq x y z
N VAL A 1 8.37 -13.04 5.22
CA VAL A 1 7.70 -13.36 6.49
C VAL A 1 8.09 -12.30 7.53
N ARG A 2 7.26 -11.26 7.68
CA ARG A 2 7.57 -10.10 8.54
C ARG A 2 7.40 -10.40 10.04
N TRP A 3 6.67 -11.46 10.36
CA TRP A 3 6.31 -11.85 11.75
C TRP A 3 6.98 -13.15 12.21
N TRP A 4 8.09 -13.55 11.60
CA TRP A 4 8.85 -14.72 12.03
C TRP A 4 9.21 -14.75 13.53
N PRO A 5 9.43 -13.57 14.23
CA PRO A 5 9.72 -13.60 15.65
C PRO A 5 8.54 -14.13 16.49
N VAL A 6 7.30 -13.82 16.09
CA VAL A 6 6.09 -14.30 16.79
C VAL A 6 5.95 -15.81 16.64
N ALA A 7 6.19 -16.37 15.45
CA ALA A 7 6.19 -17.80 15.23
C ALA A 7 7.31 -18.51 16.02
N ALA A 8 8.50 -17.91 16.08
CA ALA A 8 9.63 -18.44 16.84
C ALA A 8 9.35 -18.45 18.36
N ILE A 9 8.83 -17.34 18.90
CA ILE A 9 8.45 -17.23 20.32
C ILE A 9 7.34 -18.24 20.66
N GLY A 10 6.30 -18.33 19.82
CA GLY A 10 5.21 -19.29 20.00
C GLY A 10 5.69 -20.72 20.03
N THR A 11 6.54 -21.11 19.08
CA THR A 11 7.14 -22.45 19.01
C THR A 11 8.04 -22.71 20.23
N GLY A 12 8.85 -21.73 20.63
CA GLY A 12 9.68 -21.81 21.83
C GLY A 12 8.86 -22.04 23.10
N CYS A 13 7.75 -21.32 23.28
CA CYS A 13 6.84 -21.52 24.43
C CYS A 13 6.26 -22.93 24.47
N VAL A 14 5.86 -23.50 23.32
CA VAL A 14 5.33 -24.87 23.27
C VAL A 14 6.40 -25.89 23.64
N VAL A 15 7.60 -25.75 23.11
CA VAL A 15 8.72 -26.64 23.44
C VAL A 15 9.02 -26.59 24.93
N VAL A 16 9.06 -25.38 25.53
CA VAL A 16 9.26 -25.23 26.98
C VAL A 16 8.15 -25.87 27.77
N VAL A 17 6.88 -25.71 27.40
CA VAL A 17 5.73 -26.33 28.07
C VAL A 17 5.79 -27.86 27.96
N VAL A 18 6.13 -28.39 26.78
CA VAL A 18 6.27 -29.85 26.57
C VAL A 18 7.41 -30.44 27.40
N VAL A 19 8.56 -29.76 27.45
CA VAL A 19 9.72 -30.16 28.26
C VAL A 19 9.38 -30.10 29.76
N LEU A 20 8.75 -29.01 30.20
CA LEU A 20 8.28 -28.89 31.59
C LEU A 20 7.25 -29.96 31.94
N ALA A 21 6.32 -30.26 31.06
CA ALA A 21 5.33 -31.31 31.19
C ALA A 21 5.98 -32.71 31.25
N ALA A 22 7.05 -32.93 30.52
CA ALA A 22 7.79 -34.19 30.52
C ALA A 22 8.67 -34.37 31.80
N VAL A 23 9.24 -33.27 32.32
CA VAL A 23 10.21 -33.29 33.45
C VAL A 23 9.54 -33.17 34.83
N LEU A 24 8.49 -32.33 34.94
CA LEU A 24 7.88 -32.00 36.24
C LEU A 24 6.87 -33.00 36.82
N PRO A 25 6.18 -33.89 36.09
CA PRO A 25 5.03 -34.60 36.66
C PRO A 25 5.34 -35.78 37.54
N MET A 26 6.56 -36.30 37.52
CA MET A 26 6.85 -37.57 38.23
C MET A 26 6.99 -37.41 39.78
N THR A 27 7.34 -36.23 40.26
CA THR A 27 7.61 -36.03 41.68
C THR A 27 6.36 -35.68 42.50
N ALA A 28 5.44 -34.88 41.96
CA ALA A 28 4.23 -34.48 42.67
C ALA A 28 3.17 -35.60 42.71
N ALA A 29 3.03 -36.34 41.60
CA ALA A 29 2.11 -37.49 41.53
C ALA A 29 2.56 -38.64 42.42
N ARG A 30 3.88 -38.90 42.54
CA ARG A 30 4.42 -39.94 43.44
C ARG A 30 4.20 -39.62 44.93
N ARG A 31 4.13 -38.37 45.33
CA ARG A 31 3.86 -37.94 46.70
C ARG A 31 2.40 -38.15 47.14
N ARG A 32 1.47 -38.26 46.21
CA ARG A 32 0.03 -38.49 46.52
C ARG A 32 -0.42 -39.91 46.43
N LEU A 33 0.42 -40.84 45.92
CA LEU A 33 0.12 -42.26 45.88
C LEU A 33 0.41 -42.84 47.27
N ARG A 34 -0.65 -43.08 48.08
CA ARG A 34 -0.56 -43.94 49.27
C ARG A 34 -0.08 -45.31 48.81
N PRO A 35 0.93 -45.93 49.43
CA PRO A 35 1.38 -47.27 49.08
C PRO A 35 0.25 -48.26 49.36
N LEU A 36 -0.42 -48.71 48.33
CA LEU A 36 -1.34 -49.85 48.41
C LEU A 36 -0.51 -51.11 48.47
N ALA A 37 -0.73 -51.91 49.51
CA ALA A 37 -0.12 -53.21 49.62
C ALA A 37 -0.51 -54.06 48.38
N ASN A 38 0.46 -54.75 47.70
CA ASN A 38 0.31 -55.62 46.54
C ASN A 38 0.25 -54.96 45.14
N ILE A 39 0.75 -53.76 44.94
CA ILE A 39 0.85 -53.09 43.63
C ILE A 39 1.63 -53.98 42.62
N ALA A 40 2.67 -54.67 43.04
CA ALA A 40 3.47 -55.55 42.19
C ALA A 40 2.68 -56.71 41.54
N ARG A 41 1.61 -57.14 42.16
CA ARG A 41 0.72 -58.21 41.59
C ARG A 41 -0.26 -57.65 40.58
N LEU A 42 -0.80 -56.43 40.84
CA LEU A 42 -1.71 -55.72 39.94
C LEU A 42 -1.03 -55.26 38.63
N THR A 43 0.22 -54.81 38.68
CA THR A 43 0.98 -54.37 37.52
C THR A 43 1.41 -55.51 36.59
N ARG A 44 1.40 -56.76 37.08
CA ARG A 44 1.71 -57.98 36.27
C ARG A 44 0.49 -58.54 35.54
N LEU A 45 -0.71 -58.01 35.78
CA LEU A 45 -1.90 -58.45 35.06
C LEU A 45 -1.86 -57.97 33.63
N PRO A 46 -2.07 -58.86 32.63
CA PRO A 46 -2.05 -58.49 31.22
C PRO A 46 -3.10 -57.43 30.88
N GLU A 47 -4.20 -57.41 31.59
CA GLU A 47 -5.26 -56.40 31.46
C GLU A 47 -4.76 -54.99 31.86
N TYR A 48 -3.99 -54.86 32.93
CA TYR A 48 -3.40 -53.61 33.37
C TYR A 48 -2.40 -53.06 32.35
N ALA A 49 -1.57 -53.94 31.78
CA ALA A 49 -0.60 -53.56 30.75
C ALA A 49 -1.31 -53.04 29.46
N LYS A 50 -2.43 -53.64 29.06
CA LYS A 50 -3.25 -53.17 27.93
C LYS A 50 -3.82 -51.79 28.21
N VAL A 51 -4.45 -51.57 29.37
CA VAL A 51 -5.04 -50.27 29.74
C VAL A 51 -3.96 -49.20 29.89
N ALA A 52 -2.82 -49.49 30.46
CA ALA A 52 -1.69 -48.58 30.58
C ALA A 52 -1.14 -48.17 29.22
N ARG A 53 -1.00 -49.12 28.26
CA ARG A 53 -0.60 -48.82 26.88
C ARG A 53 -1.63 -47.94 26.18
N LEU A 54 -2.92 -48.25 26.30
CA LEU A 54 -4.00 -47.44 25.69
C LEU A 54 -4.03 -46.03 26.24
N ARG A 55 -3.84 -45.83 27.54
CA ARG A 55 -3.74 -44.49 28.16
C ARG A 55 -2.50 -43.73 27.68
N SER A 56 -1.36 -44.40 27.61
CA SER A 56 -0.13 -43.80 27.09
C SER A 56 -0.28 -43.38 25.63
N LEU A 57 -0.84 -44.27 24.78
CA LEU A 57 -1.12 -43.94 23.37
C LEU A 57 -2.11 -42.78 23.24
N SER A 58 -3.19 -42.76 24.03
CA SER A 58 -4.15 -41.65 24.04
C SER A 58 -3.49 -40.34 24.40
N THR A 59 -2.62 -40.33 25.42
CA THR A 59 -1.89 -39.11 25.82
C THR A 59 -0.95 -38.62 24.73
N ILE A 60 -0.23 -39.52 24.08
CA ILE A 60 0.68 -39.18 22.97
C ILE A 60 -0.12 -38.65 21.78
N VAL A 61 -1.22 -39.28 21.38
CA VAL A 61 -2.09 -38.80 20.30
C VAL A 61 -2.65 -37.44 20.61
N THR A 62 -3.12 -37.20 21.83
CA THR A 62 -3.62 -35.88 22.26
C THR A 62 -2.55 -34.81 22.14
N LEU A 63 -1.33 -35.06 22.61
CA LEU A 63 -0.20 -34.15 22.51
C LEU A 63 0.17 -33.84 21.05
N VAL A 64 0.23 -34.86 20.19
CA VAL A 64 0.52 -34.68 18.77
C VAL A 64 -0.55 -33.81 18.11
N VAL A 65 -1.83 -34.10 18.35
CA VAL A 65 -2.94 -33.32 17.79
C VAL A 65 -2.90 -31.86 18.26
N LEU A 66 -2.66 -31.61 19.54
CA LEU A 66 -2.53 -30.25 20.07
C LEU A 66 -1.33 -29.53 19.45
N THR A 67 -0.21 -30.20 19.25
CA THR A 67 0.98 -29.60 18.61
C THR A 67 0.70 -29.25 17.16
N VAL A 68 0.01 -30.12 16.42
CA VAL A 68 -0.40 -29.84 15.02
C VAL A 68 -1.38 -28.68 14.96
N MET A 69 -2.38 -28.62 15.83
CA MET A 69 -3.32 -27.49 15.91
C MET A 69 -2.60 -26.17 16.21
N PHE A 70 -1.70 -26.19 17.16
CA PHE A 70 -0.93 -25.00 17.50
C PHE A 70 0.00 -24.58 16.34
N GLY A 71 0.67 -25.53 15.69
CA GLY A 71 1.49 -25.25 14.53
C GLY A 71 0.69 -24.66 13.36
N ALA A 72 -0.51 -25.19 13.11
CA ALA A 72 -1.41 -24.63 12.10
C ALA A 72 -1.90 -23.22 12.46
N ALA A 73 -2.24 -22.97 13.72
CA ALA A 73 -2.67 -21.65 14.20
C ALA A 73 -1.53 -20.60 14.13
N THR A 74 -0.31 -20.98 14.52
CA THR A 74 0.86 -20.09 14.42
C THR A 74 1.23 -19.82 12.95
N TRP A 75 1.07 -20.80 12.08
CA TRP A 75 1.29 -20.64 10.64
C TRP A 75 0.29 -19.67 10.02
N THR A 76 -0.99 -19.76 10.38
CA THR A 76 -2.02 -18.81 9.92
C THR A 76 -1.79 -17.40 10.47
N ALA A 77 -1.41 -17.27 11.74
CA ALA A 77 -1.12 -15.97 12.37
C ALA A 77 0.17 -15.31 11.83
N ALA A 78 1.13 -16.09 11.33
CA ALA A 78 2.38 -15.59 10.77
C ALA A 78 2.26 -15.13 9.31
N ARG A 79 1.11 -15.34 8.65
CA ARG A 79 0.86 -14.87 7.29
C ARG A 79 0.39 -13.42 7.30
N PRO A 80 0.82 -12.60 6.32
CA PRO A 80 0.19 -11.31 6.10
C PRO A 80 -1.30 -11.52 5.81
N THR A 81 -2.14 -10.70 6.43
CA THR A 81 -3.59 -10.74 6.15
C THR A 81 -3.84 -10.26 4.73
N ALA A 82 -4.93 -10.74 4.10
CA ALA A 82 -5.32 -10.29 2.76
C ALA A 82 -5.47 -8.75 2.66
N ALA A 83 -5.76 -8.08 3.77
CA ALA A 83 -5.75 -6.62 3.86
C ALA A 83 -4.35 -6.02 3.66
N ASP A 84 -3.28 -6.68 4.12
CA ASP A 84 -1.90 -6.25 3.86
C ASP A 84 -1.50 -6.55 2.41
N GLU A 85 -2.08 -7.58 1.78
CA GLU A 85 -1.82 -7.92 0.37
C GLU A 85 -2.58 -7.01 -0.58
N GLU A 86 -3.82 -6.64 -0.27
CA GLU A 86 -4.58 -5.64 -1.03
C GLU A 86 -3.92 -4.26 -0.92
N PHE A 87 -3.36 -3.92 0.25
CA PHE A 87 -2.55 -2.73 0.45
C PHE A 87 -1.19 -2.80 -0.27
N ALA A 88 -0.59 -3.99 -0.38
CA ALA A 88 0.66 -4.21 -1.12
C ALA A 88 0.43 -4.41 -2.63
N ALA A 89 -0.75 -4.90 -3.05
CA ALA A 89 -1.11 -5.10 -4.44
C ALA A 89 -1.48 -3.80 -5.16
N THR A 90 -1.95 -2.77 -4.43
CA THR A 90 -2.12 -1.44 -4.99
C THR A 90 -0.77 -0.74 -4.96
N PRO A 91 -0.11 -0.54 -6.11
CA PRO A 91 1.19 0.13 -6.14
C PRO A 91 1.04 1.50 -5.51
N ALA A 92 1.90 1.80 -4.53
CA ALA A 92 1.92 3.10 -3.90
C ALA A 92 2.12 4.18 -4.98
N GLU A 93 1.20 5.12 -5.05
CA GLU A 93 1.17 6.14 -6.09
C GLU A 93 1.31 7.54 -5.51
N ASP A 94 2.13 8.35 -6.16
CA ASP A 94 2.34 9.75 -5.85
C ASP A 94 1.77 10.57 -7.02
N ILE A 95 0.72 11.34 -6.77
CA ILE A 95 0.08 12.20 -7.77
C ILE A 95 0.38 13.66 -7.44
N MET A 96 0.99 14.38 -8.38
CA MET A 96 1.18 15.83 -8.28
C MET A 96 0.31 16.54 -9.30
N LEU A 97 -0.65 17.30 -8.81
CA LEU A 97 -1.48 18.18 -9.62
C LEU A 97 -0.72 19.47 -9.89
N CYS A 98 -0.63 19.86 -11.16
CA CYS A 98 0.12 21.01 -11.63
C CYS A 98 -0.80 21.92 -12.41
N VAL A 99 -1.08 23.10 -11.88
CA VAL A 99 -2.01 24.04 -12.50
C VAL A 99 -1.25 25.24 -13.08
N GLY A 100 -1.29 25.37 -14.39
CA GLY A 100 -0.67 26.46 -15.16
C GLY A 100 -1.60 27.65 -15.41
N GLN A 101 -2.75 27.73 -14.75
CA GLN A 101 -3.75 28.76 -14.99
C GLN A 101 -4.38 29.25 -13.69
N PRO A 102 -5.13 30.41 -13.72
CA PRO A 102 -5.75 30.96 -12.51
C PRO A 102 -6.77 30.01 -11.88
N LEU A 103 -6.92 30.12 -10.56
CA LEU A 103 -7.92 29.35 -9.81
C LEU A 103 -9.36 29.63 -10.27
N ALA A 104 -9.65 30.87 -10.70
CA ALA A 104 -10.99 31.26 -11.14
C ALA A 104 -11.38 30.64 -12.49
N ASP A 105 -10.46 29.98 -13.19
CA ASP A 105 -10.75 29.27 -14.40
C ASP A 105 -11.59 28.02 -14.10
N ARG A 106 -12.62 27.82 -14.93
CA ARG A 106 -13.57 26.72 -14.75
C ARG A 106 -12.89 25.35 -14.75
N ALA A 107 -11.94 25.14 -15.65
CA ALA A 107 -11.23 23.86 -15.74
C ALA A 107 -10.41 23.57 -14.49
N THR A 108 -9.84 24.62 -13.84
CA THR A 108 -9.14 24.45 -12.55
C THR A 108 -10.11 24.05 -11.44
N VAL A 109 -11.28 24.67 -11.38
CA VAL A 109 -12.31 24.34 -10.38
C VAL A 109 -12.78 22.90 -10.58
N GLU A 110 -13.06 22.49 -11.83
CA GLU A 110 -13.46 21.11 -12.15
C GLU A 110 -12.39 20.08 -11.77
N LEU A 111 -11.11 20.38 -12.01
CA LEU A 111 -10.00 19.52 -11.59
C LEU A 111 -9.97 19.34 -10.06
N LEU A 112 -10.07 20.45 -9.32
CA LEU A 112 -9.99 20.41 -7.87
C LEU A 112 -11.20 19.73 -7.24
N ASP A 113 -12.39 19.95 -7.77
CA ASP A 113 -13.62 19.28 -7.31
C ASP A 113 -13.57 17.77 -7.57
N TYR A 114 -13.11 17.38 -8.77
CA TYR A 114 -12.88 15.97 -9.10
C TYR A 114 -11.95 15.29 -8.09
N PHE A 115 -10.79 15.90 -7.81
CA PHE A 115 -9.83 15.31 -6.87
C PHE A 115 -10.29 15.41 -5.41
N ALA A 116 -11.09 16.41 -5.03
CA ALA A 116 -11.72 16.47 -3.72
C ALA A 116 -12.65 15.26 -3.49
N GLN A 117 -13.42 14.88 -4.51
CA GLN A 117 -14.32 13.73 -4.44
C GLN A 117 -13.53 12.40 -4.46
N GLN A 118 -12.55 12.27 -5.33
CA GLN A 118 -11.79 11.03 -5.52
C GLN A 118 -10.84 10.71 -4.37
N THR A 119 -10.18 11.74 -3.82
CA THR A 119 -9.18 11.55 -2.75
C THR A 119 -9.81 11.01 -1.47
N GLY A 120 -11.09 11.30 -1.22
CA GLY A 120 -11.81 10.78 -0.04
C GLY A 120 -11.95 9.24 -0.02
N SER A 121 -11.94 8.62 -1.20
CA SER A 121 -12.01 7.15 -1.37
C SER A 121 -10.69 6.51 -1.80
N ALA A 122 -9.60 7.30 -1.86
CA ALA A 122 -8.31 6.82 -2.33
C ALA A 122 -7.63 5.86 -1.34
N PRO A 123 -6.84 4.88 -1.82
CA PRO A 123 -6.06 4.01 -0.96
C PRO A 123 -5.08 4.80 -0.09
N GLN A 124 -4.85 4.38 1.16
CA GLN A 124 -3.91 5.03 2.08
C GLN A 124 -2.46 5.04 1.58
N SER A 125 -2.12 4.18 0.62
CA SER A 125 -0.81 4.15 -0.04
C SER A 125 -0.60 5.31 -1.02
N GLN A 126 -1.69 5.98 -1.47
CA GLN A 126 -1.64 7.10 -2.38
C GLN A 126 -1.25 8.38 -1.66
N ARG A 127 -0.38 9.19 -2.28
CA ARG A 127 -0.07 10.55 -1.86
C ARG A 127 -0.50 11.51 -2.96
N ILE A 128 -1.02 12.67 -2.55
CA ILE A 128 -1.46 13.69 -3.50
C ILE A 128 -0.92 15.06 -3.09
N GLY A 129 -0.57 15.87 -4.07
CA GLY A 129 -0.10 17.25 -3.88
C GLY A 129 -0.65 18.17 -4.95
N LEU A 130 -0.55 19.48 -4.71
CA LEU A 130 -1.00 20.53 -5.63
C LEU A 130 0.05 21.64 -5.73
N THR A 131 0.41 21.98 -6.95
CA THR A 131 1.34 23.04 -7.30
C THR A 131 0.70 23.95 -8.33
N SER A 132 0.76 25.25 -8.12
CA SER A 132 0.40 26.27 -9.11
C SER A 132 1.66 26.90 -9.73
N ILE A 133 1.49 27.93 -10.53
CA ILE A 133 2.59 28.70 -11.09
C ILE A 133 3.46 29.24 -9.94
N ASN A 134 4.72 28.82 -9.86
CA ASN A 134 5.70 29.25 -8.87
C ASN A 134 5.27 29.09 -7.40
N ARG A 135 4.34 28.18 -7.09
CA ARG A 135 3.89 27.97 -5.71
C ARG A 135 3.41 26.53 -5.46
N ARG A 136 3.93 25.92 -4.40
CA ARG A 136 3.39 24.65 -3.89
C ARG A 136 2.28 24.96 -2.89
N LEU A 137 1.06 24.57 -3.23
CA LEU A 137 -0.15 24.84 -2.44
C LEU A 137 -0.44 23.76 -1.42
N VAL A 138 -0.33 22.51 -1.87
CA VAL A 138 -0.48 21.34 -1.03
C VAL A 138 0.76 20.46 -1.24
N PRO A 139 1.61 20.30 -0.22
CA PRO A 139 2.73 19.37 -0.33
C PRO A 139 2.22 17.95 -0.52
N LEU A 140 3.02 17.09 -1.12
CA LEU A 140 2.67 15.68 -1.32
C LEU A 140 2.38 15.01 0.02
N THR A 141 1.11 14.65 0.26
CA THR A 141 0.62 14.16 1.55
C THR A 141 -0.19 12.88 1.43
N ARG A 142 -0.16 12.07 2.48
CA ARG A 142 -1.08 10.94 2.72
C ARG A 142 -2.30 11.36 3.54
N ASP A 143 -2.30 12.55 4.07
CA ASP A 143 -3.47 13.09 4.78
C ASP A 143 -4.53 13.48 3.76
N HIS A 144 -5.35 12.50 3.40
CA HIS A 144 -6.43 12.67 2.44
C HIS A 144 -7.49 13.65 2.95
N GLN A 145 -7.74 13.72 4.26
CA GLN A 145 -8.70 14.65 4.82
C GLN A 145 -8.24 16.09 4.63
N TYR A 146 -6.96 16.36 4.90
CA TYR A 146 -6.35 17.65 4.62
C TYR A 146 -6.42 18.01 3.13
N ALA A 147 -6.04 17.09 2.25
CA ALA A 147 -6.06 17.31 0.80
C ALA A 147 -7.49 17.59 0.30
N VAL A 148 -8.49 16.79 0.67
CA VAL A 148 -9.90 16.98 0.33
C VAL A 148 -10.41 18.33 0.81
N SER A 149 -10.10 18.70 2.06
CA SER A 149 -10.49 20.00 2.63
C SER A 149 -9.93 21.16 1.82
N ARG A 150 -8.64 21.11 1.48
CA ARG A 150 -7.97 22.18 0.72
C ARG A 150 -8.48 22.27 -0.72
N PHE A 151 -8.62 21.13 -1.42
CA PHE A 151 -9.16 21.13 -2.78
C PHE A 151 -10.61 21.64 -2.82
N GLY A 152 -11.46 21.18 -1.90
CA GLY A 152 -12.83 21.63 -1.80
C GLY A 152 -12.94 23.12 -1.40
N GLU A 153 -12.03 23.64 -0.57
CA GLU A 153 -11.96 25.08 -0.24
C GLU A 153 -11.64 25.91 -1.49
N TYR A 154 -10.65 25.50 -2.27
CA TYR A 154 -10.28 26.16 -3.52
C TYR A 154 -11.41 26.09 -4.56
N ALA A 155 -12.03 24.93 -4.73
CA ALA A 155 -13.11 24.73 -5.71
C ALA A 155 -14.36 25.55 -5.37
N ARG A 156 -14.75 25.63 -4.08
CA ARG A 156 -15.98 26.32 -3.65
C ARG A 156 -15.86 27.86 -3.62
N ALA A 157 -14.66 28.38 -3.35
CA ALA A 157 -14.46 29.82 -3.21
C ALA A 157 -13.27 30.33 -4.05
N PRO A 158 -13.26 30.10 -5.39
CA PRO A 158 -12.09 30.39 -6.21
C PRO A 158 -11.71 31.88 -6.21
N ARG A 159 -12.68 32.78 -6.11
CA ARG A 159 -12.41 34.24 -6.05
C ARG A 159 -11.74 34.66 -4.76
N LEU A 160 -12.11 34.08 -3.63
CA LEU A 160 -11.54 34.41 -2.31
C LEU A 160 -10.14 33.83 -2.16
N GLN A 161 -9.88 32.70 -2.80
CA GLN A 161 -8.61 31.96 -2.71
C GLN A 161 -7.64 32.25 -3.87
N SER A 162 -8.00 33.16 -4.80
CA SER A 162 -7.20 33.44 -6.00
C SER A 162 -5.78 33.92 -5.66
N ALA A 163 -5.60 34.67 -4.58
CA ALA A 163 -4.29 35.13 -4.10
C ALA A 163 -3.38 33.94 -3.68
N SER A 164 -3.95 32.82 -3.26
CA SER A 164 -3.19 31.61 -2.89
C SER A 164 -2.54 30.96 -4.13
N PHE A 165 -3.14 31.11 -5.30
CA PHE A 165 -2.62 30.59 -6.58
C PHE A 165 -1.66 31.55 -7.28
N ALA A 166 -1.60 32.80 -6.85
CA ALA A 166 -0.65 33.74 -7.40
C ALA A 166 0.80 33.31 -7.09
N PRO A 167 1.75 33.64 -7.96
CA PRO A 167 3.16 33.37 -7.71
C PRO A 167 3.60 33.89 -6.35
N ALA A 168 4.33 33.08 -5.59
CA ALA A 168 4.84 33.51 -4.28
C ALA A 168 5.91 34.59 -4.40
N VAL A 169 6.67 34.55 -5.50
CA VAL A 169 7.75 35.49 -5.83
C VAL A 169 7.58 35.91 -7.29
N PRO A 170 7.70 37.20 -7.63
CA PRO A 170 7.65 37.61 -9.03
C PRO A 170 8.84 37.08 -9.81
N TYR A 171 8.60 36.72 -11.05
CA TYR A 171 9.68 36.40 -12.00
C TYR A 171 10.36 37.71 -12.42
N THR A 172 11.59 37.96 -11.98
CA THR A 172 12.39 39.13 -12.32
C THR A 172 13.26 38.88 -13.54
N ASP A 173 14.05 37.84 -13.51
CA ASP A 173 15.09 37.60 -14.52
C ASP A 173 14.67 36.56 -15.57
N TYR A 174 13.60 35.85 -15.32
CA TYR A 174 13.10 34.77 -16.18
C TYR A 174 11.65 35.01 -16.60
N ALA A 175 11.29 34.49 -17.77
CA ALA A 175 9.91 34.44 -18.20
C ALA A 175 9.16 33.29 -17.52
N THR A 176 7.91 33.49 -17.16
CA THR A 176 7.03 32.39 -16.71
C THR A 176 6.88 31.40 -17.86
N SER A 177 7.12 30.11 -17.60
CA SER A 177 7.03 29.07 -18.61
C SER A 177 6.37 27.81 -18.07
N VAL A 178 5.86 26.97 -18.97
CA VAL A 178 5.30 25.65 -18.61
C VAL A 178 6.40 24.75 -18.08
N GLU A 179 7.59 24.85 -18.65
CA GLU A 179 8.77 24.09 -18.24
C GLU A 179 9.11 24.33 -16.76
N ASP A 180 9.02 25.58 -16.29
CA ASP A 180 9.29 25.92 -14.90
C ASP A 180 8.23 25.35 -13.96
N VAL A 181 6.95 25.39 -14.36
CA VAL A 181 5.85 24.76 -13.60
C VAL A 181 6.06 23.26 -13.48
N LEU A 182 6.39 22.61 -14.58
CA LEU A 182 6.62 21.15 -14.60
C LEU A 182 7.85 20.77 -13.74
N ALA A 183 8.94 21.53 -13.82
CA ALA A 183 10.11 21.31 -12.98
C ALA A 183 9.79 21.46 -11.49
N LEU A 184 9.00 22.49 -11.11
CA LEU A 184 8.53 22.67 -9.73
C LEU A 184 7.67 21.52 -9.25
N CYS A 185 6.85 20.95 -10.13
CA CYS A 185 6.01 19.78 -9.84
C CYS A 185 6.87 18.54 -9.59
N ILE A 186 7.86 18.28 -10.43
CA ILE A 186 8.79 17.16 -10.23
C ILE A 186 9.56 17.32 -8.92
N ALA A 187 10.04 18.52 -8.61
CA ALA A 187 10.71 18.84 -7.35
C ALA A 187 9.79 18.68 -6.11
N GLY A 188 8.49 18.45 -6.31
CA GLY A 188 7.52 18.11 -5.26
C GLY A 188 7.59 16.69 -4.77
N PHE A 189 8.19 15.78 -5.53
CA PHE A 189 8.36 14.40 -5.10
C PHE A 189 9.56 14.24 -4.17
N PRO A 190 9.47 13.40 -3.14
CA PRO A 190 10.63 13.07 -2.31
C PRO A 190 11.74 12.42 -3.16
N ASN A 191 12.99 12.85 -2.95
CA ASN A 191 14.14 12.33 -3.69
C ASN A 191 13.90 12.32 -5.22
N PHE A 192 13.41 13.43 -5.74
CA PHE A 192 13.06 13.57 -7.17
C PHE A 192 14.24 13.39 -8.13
N GLU A 193 15.45 13.45 -7.64
CA GLU A 193 16.67 13.21 -8.44
C GLU A 193 16.88 11.72 -8.77
N GLN A 194 16.11 10.83 -8.15
CA GLN A 194 16.22 9.39 -8.32
C GLN A 194 14.82 8.76 -8.45
N ARG A 195 14.77 7.64 -9.16
CA ARG A 195 13.53 6.87 -9.23
C ARG A 195 13.13 6.36 -7.84
N GLY A 196 11.92 6.64 -7.43
CA GLY A 196 11.34 6.13 -6.20
C GLY A 196 10.75 4.73 -6.35
N THR A 197 10.35 4.14 -5.23
CA THR A 197 9.59 2.88 -5.19
C THR A 197 8.11 3.08 -5.51
N HIS A 198 7.62 4.32 -5.38
CA HIS A 198 6.24 4.69 -5.72
C HIS A 198 6.15 5.04 -7.21
N ARG A 199 5.02 4.70 -7.82
CA ARG A 199 4.67 5.26 -9.13
C ARG A 199 4.44 6.75 -8.97
N ARG A 200 5.08 7.56 -9.80
CA ARG A 200 4.96 9.01 -9.78
C ARG A 200 4.21 9.49 -11.02
N SER A 201 3.14 10.24 -10.81
CA SER A 201 2.30 10.79 -11.86
C SER A 201 2.16 12.30 -11.66
N VAL A 202 2.42 13.06 -12.71
CA VAL A 202 2.10 14.48 -12.79
C VAL A 202 0.89 14.65 -13.70
N VAL A 203 -0.11 15.39 -13.23
CA VAL A 203 -1.27 15.82 -14.02
C VAL A 203 -1.18 17.34 -14.19
N TYR A 204 -0.77 17.78 -15.36
CA TYR A 204 -0.74 19.18 -15.71
C TYR A 204 -2.07 19.63 -16.31
N LEU A 205 -2.62 20.71 -15.79
CA LEU A 205 -3.78 21.43 -16.35
C LEU A 205 -3.40 22.87 -16.63
N GLY A 206 -3.48 23.30 -17.88
CA GLY A 206 -3.19 24.67 -18.27
C GLY A 206 -2.89 24.82 -19.75
N PRO A 207 -2.63 26.06 -20.21
CA PRO A 207 -2.22 26.31 -21.57
C PRO A 207 -0.84 25.73 -21.86
N SER A 208 -0.56 25.41 -23.11
CA SER A 208 0.76 24.95 -23.57
C SER A 208 1.81 26.06 -23.66
N ASP A 209 1.42 27.32 -23.51
CA ASP A 209 2.33 28.46 -23.39
C ASP A 209 1.85 29.42 -22.32
N LEU A 210 2.74 29.73 -21.37
CA LEU A 210 2.50 30.71 -20.30
C LEU A 210 3.17 32.07 -20.53
N ARG A 211 3.93 32.19 -21.63
CA ARG A 211 4.62 33.43 -21.97
C ARG A 211 3.65 34.48 -22.46
N VAL A 212 3.82 35.70 -21.97
CA VAL A 212 3.11 36.86 -22.51
C VAL A 212 3.67 37.18 -23.89
N ALA A 213 2.80 37.63 -24.79
CA ALA A 213 3.23 38.08 -26.11
C ALA A 213 4.32 39.15 -26.02
N GLY A 214 5.43 39.00 -26.75
CA GLY A 214 6.58 39.89 -26.69
C GLY A 214 7.60 39.63 -25.60
N GLU A 215 7.40 38.63 -24.74
CA GLU A 215 8.35 38.26 -23.70
C GLU A 215 9.62 37.61 -24.29
N GLN A 216 10.77 38.26 -24.08
CA GLN A 216 12.07 37.86 -24.60
C GLN A 216 12.98 37.17 -23.57
N ARG A 217 12.65 37.26 -22.26
CA ARG A 217 13.44 36.61 -21.23
C ARG A 217 13.41 35.09 -21.40
N ALA A 218 14.50 34.44 -21.05
CA ALA A 218 14.59 32.99 -21.06
C ALA A 218 13.71 32.37 -19.97
N ALA A 219 13.24 31.15 -20.17
CA ALA A 219 12.73 30.32 -19.09
C ALA A 219 13.89 29.83 -18.18
N LEU A 220 13.61 29.56 -16.92
CA LEU A 220 14.61 29.00 -16.00
C LEU A 220 15.00 27.57 -16.44
N PHE A 221 14.01 26.77 -16.84
CA PHE A 221 14.23 25.42 -17.34
C PHE A 221 13.95 25.37 -18.86
N THR A 222 14.75 24.55 -19.56
CA THR A 222 14.49 24.19 -20.95
C THR A 222 13.64 22.92 -21.01
N GLY A 223 12.95 22.70 -22.12
CA GLY A 223 12.18 21.46 -22.33
C GLY A 223 13.05 20.19 -22.23
N SER A 224 14.33 20.27 -22.64
CA SER A 224 15.29 19.17 -22.51
C SER A 224 15.65 18.89 -21.04
N ALA A 225 15.85 19.94 -20.23
CA ALA A 225 16.14 19.82 -18.80
C ALA A 225 14.97 19.22 -18.03
N VAL A 226 13.72 19.62 -18.34
CA VAL A 226 12.50 19.02 -17.75
C VAL A 226 12.38 17.54 -18.11
N ARG A 227 12.67 17.19 -19.36
CA ARG A 227 12.64 15.80 -19.85
C ARG A 227 13.63 14.93 -19.08
N GLU A 228 14.87 15.37 -18.98
CA GLU A 228 15.93 14.67 -18.23
C GLU A 228 15.54 14.52 -16.74
N LEU A 229 14.99 15.57 -16.15
CA LEU A 229 14.52 15.54 -14.77
C LEU A 229 13.38 14.51 -14.58
N ALA A 230 12.43 14.47 -15.53
CA ALA A 230 11.32 13.50 -15.52
C ALA A 230 11.81 12.05 -15.62
N GLU A 231 12.79 11.79 -16.49
CA GLU A 231 13.39 10.47 -16.67
C GLU A 231 14.13 10.00 -15.41
N ARG A 232 14.94 10.88 -14.83
CA ARG A 232 15.65 10.58 -13.57
C ARG A 232 14.70 10.31 -12.42
N ALA A 233 13.66 11.14 -12.28
CA ALA A 233 12.65 10.99 -11.25
C ALA A 233 11.70 9.81 -11.48
N GLY A 234 11.63 9.27 -12.71
CA GLY A 234 10.70 8.22 -13.09
C GLY A 234 9.23 8.69 -13.06
N VAL A 235 8.98 9.90 -13.51
CA VAL A 235 7.65 10.54 -13.49
C VAL A 235 6.93 10.32 -14.81
N GLN A 236 5.67 9.91 -14.73
CA GLN A 236 4.73 9.88 -15.86
C GLN A 236 4.03 11.23 -15.97
N PHE A 237 4.06 11.86 -17.13
CA PHE A 237 3.35 13.11 -17.38
C PHE A 237 2.02 12.89 -18.11
N ASN A 238 0.96 13.45 -17.52
CA ASN A 238 -0.35 13.55 -18.16
C ASN A 238 -0.68 15.04 -18.30
N VAL A 239 -1.13 15.44 -19.47
CA VAL A 239 -1.37 16.86 -19.80
C VAL A 239 -2.80 17.03 -20.28
N ILE A 240 -3.50 18.00 -19.68
CA ILE A 240 -4.79 18.54 -20.16
C ILE A 240 -4.49 19.96 -20.62
N ASP A 241 -4.31 20.11 -21.94
CA ASP A 241 -3.99 21.41 -22.55
C ASP A 241 -5.28 22.21 -22.75
N THR A 242 -5.44 23.28 -22.02
CA THR A 242 -6.66 24.12 -22.06
C THR A 242 -6.62 25.14 -23.18
N ALA A 243 -5.44 25.50 -23.70
CA ALA A 243 -5.25 26.43 -24.80
C ALA A 243 -4.04 25.99 -25.65
N PRO A 244 -4.26 25.10 -26.62
CA PRO A 244 -3.19 24.61 -27.47
C PRO A 244 -2.51 25.72 -28.27
N SER A 245 -1.19 25.65 -28.32
CA SER A 245 -0.31 26.58 -29.02
C SER A 245 0.71 25.82 -29.90
N PRO A 246 1.52 26.49 -30.70
CA PRO A 246 2.61 25.85 -31.42
C PRO A 246 3.59 25.07 -30.53
N LYS A 247 3.60 25.35 -29.24
CA LYS A 247 4.43 24.62 -28.23
C LYS A 247 3.79 23.33 -27.72
N SER A 248 2.54 23.03 -28.04
CA SER A 248 1.86 21.80 -27.64
C SER A 248 2.63 20.56 -28.05
N GLY A 249 3.37 20.61 -29.19
CA GLY A 249 4.22 19.51 -29.63
C GLY A 249 5.30 19.09 -28.63
N SER A 250 5.84 20.02 -27.83
CA SER A 250 6.83 19.69 -26.80
C SER A 250 6.21 18.95 -25.62
N LEU A 251 4.98 19.32 -25.23
CA LEU A 251 4.21 18.64 -24.19
C LEU A 251 3.74 17.25 -24.65
N LEU A 252 3.30 17.15 -25.91
CA LEU A 252 2.95 15.86 -26.52
C LEU A 252 4.15 14.90 -26.47
N ALA A 253 5.32 15.35 -26.96
CA ALA A 253 6.52 14.53 -26.93
C ALA A 253 6.93 14.11 -25.52
N LEU A 254 6.79 14.99 -24.51
CA LEU A 254 7.05 14.67 -23.11
C LEU A 254 6.09 13.60 -22.57
N THR A 255 4.81 13.70 -22.89
CA THR A 255 3.81 12.71 -22.46
C THR A 255 4.07 11.35 -23.10
N GLU A 256 4.35 11.30 -24.38
CA GLU A 256 4.68 10.05 -25.09
C GLU A 256 5.93 9.39 -24.52
N GLN A 257 7.00 10.14 -24.30
CA GLN A 257 8.26 9.64 -23.76
C GLN A 257 8.12 9.08 -22.33
N THR A 258 7.25 9.69 -21.53
CA THR A 258 7.01 9.27 -20.12
C THR A 258 5.87 8.24 -19.99
N GLY A 259 5.25 7.86 -21.09
CA GLY A 259 4.14 6.89 -21.12
C GLY A 259 2.83 7.44 -20.54
N GLY A 260 2.63 8.75 -20.59
CA GLY A 260 1.41 9.41 -20.17
C GLY A 260 0.46 9.74 -21.33
N ARG A 261 -0.47 10.66 -21.10
CA ARG A 261 -1.48 11.08 -22.08
C ARG A 261 -1.49 12.59 -22.26
N TYR A 262 -1.56 13.01 -23.50
CA TYR A 262 -1.87 14.38 -23.87
C TYR A 262 -3.35 14.46 -24.31
N LEU A 263 -4.10 15.36 -23.71
CA LEU A 263 -5.52 15.54 -23.95
C LEU A 263 -5.77 17.02 -24.34
N ALA A 264 -6.46 17.21 -25.45
CA ALA A 264 -6.87 18.51 -25.94
C ALA A 264 -8.05 19.08 -25.09
N PRO A 265 -8.41 20.35 -25.27
CA PRO A 265 -9.50 20.98 -24.54
C PRO A 265 -10.81 20.18 -24.66
N GLY A 266 -11.46 19.95 -23.52
CA GLY A 266 -12.69 19.17 -23.42
C GLY A 266 -13.23 19.15 -21.99
N SER A 267 -14.03 18.14 -21.68
CA SER A 267 -14.48 17.88 -20.30
C SER A 267 -13.30 17.44 -19.45
N VAL A 268 -13.00 18.19 -18.39
CA VAL A 268 -11.91 17.87 -17.45
C VAL A 268 -12.17 16.54 -16.73
N PRO A 269 -13.38 16.23 -16.22
CA PRO A 269 -13.68 14.94 -15.61
C PRO A 269 -13.42 13.76 -16.55
N ASP A 270 -13.89 13.82 -17.82
CA ASP A 270 -13.68 12.74 -18.79
C ASP A 270 -12.19 12.54 -19.12
N ALA A 271 -11.45 13.65 -19.21
CA ALA A 271 -10.01 13.63 -19.42
C ALA A 271 -9.29 12.93 -18.25
N LEU A 272 -9.69 13.25 -17.02
CA LEU A 272 -9.13 12.65 -15.80
C LEU A 272 -9.47 11.17 -15.68
N ASP A 273 -10.69 10.78 -16.00
CA ASP A 273 -11.09 9.36 -16.05
C ASP A 273 -10.27 8.61 -17.12
N GLY A 274 -10.05 9.23 -18.26
CA GLY A 274 -9.17 8.69 -19.30
C GLY A 274 -7.71 8.53 -18.85
N ILE A 275 -7.17 9.48 -18.08
CA ILE A 275 -5.83 9.40 -17.50
C ILE A 275 -5.76 8.27 -16.46
N ARG A 276 -6.76 8.16 -15.61
CA ARG A 276 -6.81 7.11 -14.56
C ARG A 276 -6.97 5.71 -15.15
N ALA A 277 -7.77 5.57 -16.21
CA ALA A 277 -7.90 4.30 -16.93
C ALA A 277 -6.61 3.91 -17.67
N HIS A 278 -5.79 4.89 -18.02
CA HIS A 278 -4.50 4.67 -18.66
C HIS A 278 -3.41 4.42 -17.63
N HIS A 279 -3.38 3.22 -17.09
CA HIS A 279 -2.23 2.74 -16.36
C HIS A 279 -1.11 2.56 -17.38
N GLY A 280 -0.26 3.58 -17.49
CA GLY A 280 0.84 3.56 -18.45
C GLY A 280 1.57 2.23 -18.35
N SER A 281 1.85 1.64 -19.50
CA SER A 281 2.60 0.39 -19.66
C SER A 281 4.06 0.50 -19.18
N ALA A 282 4.31 1.37 -18.20
CA ALA A 282 5.60 1.53 -17.56
C ALA A 282 6.01 0.21 -16.93
N ARG A 283 6.52 -0.70 -17.79
CA ARG A 283 7.29 -1.90 -17.44
C ARG A 283 6.80 -2.59 -16.15
N ASN A 284 5.56 -3.03 -16.16
CA ASN A 284 5.05 -4.04 -15.23
C ASN A 284 5.70 -5.42 -15.48
N GLY A 285 6.96 -5.44 -15.89
CA GLY A 285 7.72 -6.65 -16.14
C GLY A 285 8.28 -7.32 -14.89
N ALA A 286 8.12 -6.75 -13.70
CA ALA A 286 8.78 -7.30 -12.50
C ALA A 286 7.86 -7.49 -11.28
N ILE A 287 6.60 -7.07 -11.29
CA ILE A 287 5.72 -7.21 -10.11
C ILE A 287 4.44 -8.01 -10.41
N ALA A 288 4.19 -8.40 -11.65
CA ALA A 288 3.05 -9.22 -12.00
C ALA A 288 3.43 -10.71 -11.99
N LYS A 289 3.60 -11.31 -10.85
CA LYS A 289 3.34 -12.72 -10.52
C LYS A 289 3.65 -12.99 -9.03
N ALA A 290 2.96 -12.30 -8.15
CA ALA A 290 2.59 -12.97 -6.91
C ALA A 290 1.24 -13.62 -7.21
N ASP A 291 1.25 -14.90 -7.53
CA ASP A 291 0.04 -15.69 -7.67
C ASP A 291 -0.78 -15.53 -6.38
N ALA A 292 -1.88 -14.80 -6.49
CA ALA A 292 -2.83 -14.54 -5.42
C ALA A 292 -3.69 -15.79 -5.14
N THR A 293 -3.05 -16.89 -4.78
CA THR A 293 -3.74 -18.13 -4.34
C THR A 293 -3.22 -18.59 -2.99
N ASP A 294 -2.91 -17.66 -2.09
CA ASP A 294 -2.55 -18.04 -0.74
C ASP A 294 -3.76 -17.93 0.20
N ALA A 295 -4.87 -18.60 -0.21
CA ALA A 295 -6.02 -18.76 0.65
C ALA A 295 -5.61 -19.64 1.84
N PRO A 296 -5.89 -19.23 3.10
CA PRO A 296 -5.50 -20.00 4.30
C PRO A 296 -6.34 -21.27 4.49
N VAL A 297 -6.87 -21.82 3.39
CA VAL A 297 -7.79 -22.98 3.39
C VAL A 297 -7.08 -24.23 3.90
N VAL A 298 -5.83 -24.46 3.50
CA VAL A 298 -5.08 -25.67 3.88
C VAL A 298 -4.78 -25.71 5.38
N PRO A 299 -4.16 -24.68 6.03
CA PRO A 299 -3.93 -24.74 7.47
C PRO A 299 -5.22 -24.70 8.28
N LEU A 300 -6.27 -24.05 7.79
CA LEU A 300 -7.58 -24.02 8.44
C LEU A 300 -8.27 -25.39 8.38
N ALA A 301 -8.19 -26.08 7.25
CA ALA A 301 -8.68 -27.45 7.10
C ALA A 301 -7.93 -28.42 8.02
N ILE A 302 -6.61 -28.29 8.13
CA ILE A 302 -5.78 -29.10 9.04
C ILE A 302 -6.20 -28.85 10.51
N ALA A 303 -6.38 -27.60 10.90
CA ALA A 303 -6.78 -27.25 12.27
C ALA A 303 -8.18 -27.79 12.61
N LEU A 304 -9.15 -27.68 11.69
CA LEU A 304 -10.50 -28.23 11.86
C LEU A 304 -10.49 -29.76 11.93
N PHE A 305 -9.73 -30.42 11.07
CA PHE A 305 -9.60 -31.88 11.11
C PHE A 305 -8.98 -32.36 12.44
N ALA A 306 -7.91 -31.69 12.89
CA ALA A 306 -7.28 -32.00 14.16
C ALA A 306 -8.23 -31.78 15.35
N ALA A 307 -9.04 -30.70 15.33
CA ALA A 307 -10.06 -30.45 16.36
C ALA A 307 -11.16 -31.51 16.40
N THR A 308 -11.60 -31.98 15.25
CA THR A 308 -12.61 -33.07 15.18
C THR A 308 -12.07 -34.39 15.72
N VAL A 309 -10.84 -34.76 15.35
CA VAL A 309 -10.16 -35.94 15.88
C VAL A 309 -10.01 -35.86 17.40
N LEU A 310 -9.60 -34.71 17.93
CA LEU A 310 -9.47 -34.50 19.37
C LEU A 310 -10.82 -34.62 20.09
N SER A 311 -11.89 -34.05 19.51
CA SER A 311 -13.24 -34.12 20.08
C SER A 311 -13.75 -35.57 20.16
N VAL A 312 -13.55 -36.35 19.10
CA VAL A 312 -13.94 -37.78 19.06
C VAL A 312 -13.12 -38.58 20.09
N ALA A 313 -11.81 -38.36 20.17
CA ALA A 313 -10.95 -39.04 21.13
C ALA A 313 -11.37 -38.74 22.59
N LEU A 314 -11.73 -37.51 22.91
CA LEU A 314 -12.20 -37.09 24.24
C LEU A 314 -13.59 -37.71 24.58
N MET A 315 -14.50 -37.84 23.60
CA MET A 315 -15.77 -38.51 23.80
C MET A 315 -15.62 -39.99 24.05
N GLY A 316 -14.67 -40.64 23.35
CA GLY A 316 -14.33 -42.03 23.55
C GLY A 316 -13.73 -42.36 24.92
N LEU A 317 -12.99 -41.39 25.52
CA LEU A 317 -12.40 -41.53 26.85
C LEU A 317 -13.38 -41.24 27.99
N ARG A 318 -14.51 -40.60 27.73
CA ARG A 318 -15.58 -40.35 28.71
C ARG A 318 -16.57 -41.49 28.87
N ARG A 319 -16.58 -42.46 27.95
CA ARG A 319 -17.33 -43.73 28.04
C ARG A 319 -16.45 -44.83 28.61
#